data_de9773d95e7b814262158c08133fa03b
#
_entry.id   de9773d95e7b814262158c08133fa03b
#
_cell.length_a   1.000
_cell.length_b   1.000
_cell.length_c   1.000
_cell.angle_alpha   90.00
_cell.angle_beta   90.00
_cell.angle_gamma   90.00
#
_symmetry.space_group_name_H-M   'P 1'
#
loop_
_entity.id
_entity.type
_entity.pdbx_description
1 polymer ?
#
loop_
_entity_poly.entity_id
_entity_poly.type
_entity_poly.pdbx_seq_one_letter_code
_entity_poly.pdbx_strand_id
1 'polypeptide(L)'
;MPADWSQASADERHELRQRVVEHRYQMELIEPLWPRFGRMWTEEAERLRDRLGRCQDLEVLERLAGPHQPLAHWRSRLTVPCNDRKTELAQRAARIASRLFAEQPKAFRRRLEALWDRGQ
;
A
#
# COMPACT_ATOMS: atom_id res chain seq x y z
N MET A 1 -8.44 -2.99 -9.24
CA MET A 1 -7.96 -1.95 -8.31
C MET A 1 -8.45 -0.59 -8.75
N PRO A 2 -8.88 0.30 -7.83
CA PRO A 2 -9.22 1.66 -8.19
C PRO A 2 -8.03 2.39 -8.80
N ALA A 3 -8.26 3.19 -9.83
CA ALA A 3 -7.21 4.00 -10.46
C ALA A 3 -6.76 5.16 -9.56
N ASP A 4 -7.63 5.61 -8.68
CA ASP A 4 -7.36 6.70 -7.75
C ASP A 4 -7.64 6.24 -6.32
N TRP A 5 -6.56 6.01 -5.56
CA TRP A 5 -6.62 5.56 -4.18
C TRP A 5 -7.11 6.63 -3.22
N SER A 6 -7.12 7.90 -3.61
CA SER A 6 -7.70 8.97 -2.79
C SER A 6 -9.21 8.82 -2.65
N GLN A 7 -9.86 8.14 -3.61
CA GLN A 7 -11.28 7.86 -3.61
C GLN A 7 -11.62 6.48 -3.05
N ALA A 8 -10.62 5.67 -2.71
CA ALA A 8 -10.83 4.33 -2.20
C ALA A 8 -11.44 4.36 -0.80
N SER A 9 -12.34 3.40 -0.54
CA SER A 9 -12.90 3.19 0.80
C SER A 9 -11.84 2.64 1.76
N ALA A 10 -12.13 2.68 3.07
CA ALA A 10 -11.27 2.07 4.07
C ALA A 10 -11.10 0.57 3.84
N ASP A 11 -12.16 -0.13 3.44
CA ASP A 11 -12.12 -1.57 3.14
C ASP A 11 -11.23 -1.86 1.93
N GLU A 12 -11.32 -1.06 0.87
CA GLU A 12 -10.47 -1.21 -0.31
C GLU A 12 -9.00 -0.98 0.03
N ARG A 13 -8.69 0.01 0.87
CA ARG A 13 -7.33 0.25 1.33
C ARG A 13 -6.80 -0.90 2.20
N HIS A 14 -7.66 -1.48 3.04
CA HIS A 14 -7.30 -2.63 3.85
C HIS A 14 -6.99 -3.86 2.98
N GLU A 15 -7.81 -4.14 1.96
CA GLU A 15 -7.54 -5.21 0.99
C GLU A 15 -6.22 -5.00 0.27
N LEU A 16 -5.93 -3.77 -0.15
CA LEU A 16 -4.65 -3.46 -0.79
C LEU A 16 -3.48 -3.74 0.16
N ARG A 17 -3.60 -3.34 1.43
CA ARG A 17 -2.55 -3.62 2.42
C ARG A 17 -2.30 -5.11 2.58
N GLN A 18 -3.34 -5.93 2.60
CA GLN A 18 -3.21 -7.38 2.66
C GLN A 18 -2.49 -7.93 1.44
N ARG A 19 -2.85 -7.46 0.24
CA ARG A 19 -2.19 -7.86 -1.01
C ARG A 19 -0.72 -7.47 -1.03
N VAL A 20 -0.38 -6.31 -0.51
CA VAL A 20 1.00 -5.84 -0.41
C VAL A 20 1.81 -6.76 0.51
N VAL A 21 1.26 -7.14 1.66
CA VAL A 21 1.92 -8.06 2.59
C VAL A 21 2.14 -9.43 1.94
N GLU A 22 1.13 -10.01 1.29
CA GLU A 22 1.25 -11.28 0.59
C GLU A 22 2.29 -11.23 -0.52
N HIS A 23 2.27 -10.18 -1.31
CA HIS A 23 3.22 -9.96 -2.40
C HIS A 23 4.65 -9.85 -1.87
N ARG A 24 4.84 -9.14 -0.76
CA ARG A 24 6.14 -9.01 -0.11
C ARG A 24 6.70 -10.37 0.30
N TYR A 25 5.88 -11.23 0.93
CA TYR A 25 6.31 -12.57 1.31
C TYR A 25 6.70 -13.41 0.09
N GLN A 26 5.92 -13.32 -0.99
CA GLN A 26 6.25 -14.00 -2.24
C GLN A 26 7.58 -13.53 -2.81
N MET A 27 7.83 -12.22 -2.79
CA MET A 27 9.09 -11.67 -3.29
C MET A 27 10.29 -12.02 -2.41
N GLU A 28 10.11 -12.11 -1.10
CA GLU A 28 11.15 -12.58 -0.19
C GLU A 28 11.57 -14.02 -0.50
N LEU A 29 10.62 -14.87 -0.89
CA LEU A 29 10.91 -16.25 -1.30
C LEU A 29 11.68 -16.30 -2.64
N ILE A 30 11.47 -15.34 -3.51
CA ILE A 30 12.09 -15.28 -4.84
C ILE A 30 13.43 -14.53 -4.82
N GLU A 31 13.66 -13.67 -3.86
CA GLU A 31 14.88 -12.86 -3.75
C GLU A 31 16.17 -13.67 -3.90
N PRO A 32 16.33 -14.87 -3.30
CA PRO A 32 17.54 -15.67 -3.50
C PRO A 32 17.79 -16.09 -4.95
N LEU A 33 16.73 -16.19 -5.77
CA LEU A 33 16.85 -16.57 -7.19
C LEU A 33 17.25 -15.39 -8.08
N TRP A 34 16.85 -14.19 -7.71
CA TRP A 34 17.19 -12.97 -8.44
C TRP A 34 17.33 -11.80 -7.45
N PRO A 35 18.49 -11.71 -6.75
CA PRO A 35 18.63 -10.80 -5.61
C PRO A 35 18.37 -9.33 -5.90
N ARG A 36 18.86 -8.81 -7.02
CA ARG A 36 18.66 -7.38 -7.36
C ARG A 36 17.20 -7.05 -7.60
N PHE A 37 16.53 -7.88 -8.38
CA PHE A 37 15.11 -7.69 -8.70
C PHE A 37 14.25 -7.87 -7.46
N GLY A 38 14.45 -8.95 -6.73
CA GLY A 38 13.69 -9.26 -5.51
C GLY A 38 13.82 -8.17 -4.46
N ARG A 39 15.04 -7.68 -4.24
CA ARG A 39 15.31 -6.62 -3.26
C ARG A 39 14.62 -5.31 -3.63
N MET A 40 14.74 -4.88 -4.89
CA MET A 40 14.08 -3.67 -5.38
C MET A 40 12.57 -3.78 -5.23
N TRP A 41 12.00 -4.92 -5.58
CA TRP A 41 10.56 -5.15 -5.50
C TRP A 41 10.07 -5.13 -4.05
N THR A 42 10.81 -5.78 -3.14
CA THR A 42 10.51 -5.80 -1.71
C THR A 42 10.53 -4.38 -1.12
N GLU A 43 11.54 -3.58 -1.47
CA GLU A 43 11.65 -2.19 -1.02
C GLU A 43 10.46 -1.34 -1.51
N GLU A 44 10.06 -1.50 -2.76
CA GLU A 44 8.89 -0.78 -3.29
C GLU A 44 7.59 -1.20 -2.58
N ALA A 45 7.42 -2.49 -2.28
CA ALA A 45 6.28 -2.97 -1.52
C ALA A 45 6.26 -2.40 -0.09
N GLU A 46 7.41 -2.27 0.55
CA GLU A 46 7.52 -1.64 1.87
C GLU A 46 7.14 -0.15 1.82
N ARG A 47 7.57 0.56 0.79
CA ARG A 47 7.18 1.96 0.61
C ARG A 47 5.68 2.11 0.45
N LEU A 48 5.04 1.24 -0.34
CA LEU A 48 3.60 1.24 -0.50
C LEU A 48 2.89 0.99 0.83
N ARG A 49 3.32 -0.03 1.56
CA ARG A 49 2.78 -0.36 2.88
C ARG A 49 2.89 0.82 3.85
N ASP A 50 4.03 1.51 3.86
CA ASP A 50 4.27 2.68 4.70
C ASP A 50 3.27 3.81 4.39
N ARG A 51 3.05 4.11 3.11
CA ARG A 51 2.10 5.15 2.69
C ARG A 51 0.67 4.82 3.10
N LEU A 52 0.27 3.56 2.93
CA LEU A 52 -1.07 3.09 3.34
C LEU A 52 -1.24 3.10 4.86
N GLY A 53 -0.19 2.73 5.61
CA GLY A 53 -0.20 2.78 7.06
C GLY A 53 -0.37 4.20 7.59
N ARG A 54 0.31 5.17 6.99
CA ARG A 54 0.16 6.59 7.35
C ARG A 54 -1.24 7.12 7.05
N CYS A 55 -1.85 6.71 5.93
CA CYS A 55 -3.25 7.04 5.65
C CYS A 55 -4.17 6.52 6.74
N GLN A 56 -3.97 5.28 7.19
CA GLN A 56 -4.76 4.69 8.25
C GLN A 56 -4.59 5.43 9.58
N ASP A 57 -3.37 5.84 9.91
CA ASP A 57 -3.09 6.63 11.11
C ASP A 57 -3.85 7.95 11.10
N LEU A 58 -3.91 8.62 9.96
CA LEU A 58 -4.68 9.86 9.80
C LEU A 58 -6.19 9.63 9.94
N GLU A 59 -6.70 8.48 9.47
CA GLU A 59 -8.11 8.10 9.66
C GLU A 59 -8.44 7.88 11.14
N VAL A 60 -7.52 7.27 11.89
CA VAL A 60 -7.66 7.11 13.35
C VAL A 60 -7.71 8.48 14.02
N LEU A 61 -6.81 9.39 13.64
CA LEU A 61 -6.78 10.75 14.17
C LEU A 61 -8.09 11.50 13.91
N GLU A 62 -8.63 11.39 12.69
CA GLU A 62 -9.92 11.99 12.34
C GLU A 62 -11.06 11.45 13.17
N ARG A 63 -11.08 10.14 13.44
CA ARG A 63 -12.10 9.53 14.32
C ARG A 63 -12.02 10.06 15.74
N LEU A 64 -10.80 10.24 16.26
CA LEU A 64 -10.59 10.79 17.59
C LEU A 64 -11.00 12.25 17.70
N ALA A 65 -11.06 12.98 16.59
CA ALA A 65 -11.56 14.35 16.52
C ALA A 65 -13.06 14.44 16.20
N GLY A 66 -13.77 13.32 16.12
CA GLY A 66 -15.20 13.28 15.88
C GLY A 66 -16.03 13.76 17.09
N PRO A 67 -17.36 13.90 16.93
CA PRO A 67 -18.25 14.31 18.02
C PRO A 67 -18.11 13.38 19.23
N HIS A 68 -18.03 13.97 20.43
CA HIS A 68 -17.89 13.26 21.70
C HIS A 68 -16.61 12.43 21.84
N GLN A 69 -15.64 12.64 20.98
CA GLN A 69 -14.33 11.99 21.05
C GLN A 69 -13.30 12.86 21.78
N PRO A 70 -12.19 12.29 22.27
CA PRO A 70 -11.21 13.02 23.08
C PRO A 70 -10.64 14.28 22.41
N LEU A 71 -10.52 14.31 21.08
CA LEU A 71 -9.97 15.43 20.32
C LEU A 71 -11.04 16.24 19.60
N ALA A 72 -12.31 16.16 20.01
CA ALA A 72 -13.42 16.81 19.33
C ALA A 72 -13.23 18.34 19.18
N HIS A 73 -12.64 19.01 20.17
CA HIS A 73 -12.39 20.45 20.13
C HIS A 73 -11.28 20.86 19.12
N TRP A 74 -10.50 19.88 18.64
CA TRP A 74 -9.46 20.12 17.63
C TRP A 74 -9.95 19.87 16.20
N ARG A 75 -11.18 19.39 16.03
CA ARG A 75 -11.72 18.94 14.74
C ARG A 75 -11.58 19.99 13.64
N SER A 76 -11.94 21.24 13.92
CA SER A 76 -11.86 22.32 12.91
C SER A 76 -10.45 22.60 12.45
N ARG A 77 -9.45 22.35 13.29
CA ARG A 77 -8.04 22.53 12.95
C ARG A 77 -7.41 21.33 12.27
N LEU A 78 -7.96 20.12 12.48
CA LEU A 78 -7.39 18.87 11.99
C LEU A 78 -7.98 18.42 10.65
N THR A 79 -9.23 18.78 10.37
CA THR A 79 -9.95 18.25 9.19
C THR A 79 -9.22 18.52 7.87
N VAL A 80 -8.87 19.79 7.60
CA VAL A 80 -8.23 20.16 6.32
C VAL A 80 -6.81 19.57 6.21
N PRO A 81 -5.91 19.75 7.20
CA PRO A 81 -4.57 19.16 7.11
C PRO A 81 -4.59 17.64 6.99
N CYS A 82 -5.48 16.94 7.70
CA CYS A 82 -5.60 15.48 7.61
C CYS A 82 -6.06 15.04 6.22
N ASN A 83 -7.07 15.70 5.66
CA ASN A 83 -7.57 15.38 4.32
C ASN A 83 -6.51 15.64 3.25
N ASP A 84 -5.81 16.76 3.32
CA ASP A 84 -4.74 17.10 2.37
C ASP A 84 -3.62 16.08 2.42
N ARG A 85 -3.20 15.68 3.61
CA ARG A 85 -2.14 14.69 3.80
C ARG A 85 -2.57 13.30 3.33
N LYS A 86 -3.80 12.89 3.63
CA LYS A 86 -4.34 11.60 3.15
C LYS A 86 -4.38 11.54 1.63
N THR A 87 -4.85 12.61 0.99
CA THR A 87 -4.90 12.70 -0.47
C THR A 87 -3.50 12.56 -1.07
N GLU A 88 -2.52 13.28 -0.54
CA GLU A 88 -1.14 13.21 -0.97
C GLU A 88 -0.57 11.79 -0.82
N LEU A 89 -0.77 11.17 0.33
CA LEU A 89 -0.30 9.80 0.60
C LEU A 89 -0.98 8.78 -0.31
N ALA A 90 -2.29 8.92 -0.52
CA ALA A 90 -3.05 8.04 -1.41
C ALA A 90 -2.57 8.14 -2.87
N GLN A 91 -2.25 9.34 -3.33
CA GLN A 91 -1.70 9.55 -4.67
C GLN A 91 -0.32 8.89 -4.82
N ARG A 92 0.54 9.03 -3.81
CA ARG A 92 1.85 8.37 -3.78
C ARG A 92 1.69 6.84 -3.76
N ALA A 93 0.77 6.33 -2.95
CA ALA A 93 0.48 4.89 -2.90
C ALA A 93 -0.03 4.38 -4.26
N ALA A 94 -0.91 5.12 -4.91
CA ALA A 94 -1.43 4.75 -6.22
C ALA A 94 -0.33 4.62 -7.28
N ARG A 95 0.65 5.53 -7.27
CA ARG A 95 1.78 5.46 -8.22
C ARG A 95 2.64 4.22 -7.98
N ILE A 96 2.92 3.89 -6.73
CA ILE A 96 3.69 2.69 -6.38
C ILE A 96 2.89 1.44 -6.76
N ALA A 97 1.60 1.38 -6.39
CA ALA A 97 0.73 0.25 -6.68
C ALA A 97 0.58 -0.01 -8.18
N SER A 98 0.48 1.04 -9.00
CA SER A 98 0.36 0.90 -10.45
C SER A 98 1.59 0.25 -11.08
N ARG A 99 2.76 0.47 -10.50
CA ARG A 99 4.00 -0.18 -10.96
C ARG A 99 4.14 -1.60 -10.43
N LEU A 100 3.86 -1.81 -9.15
CA LEU A 100 3.98 -3.13 -8.54
C LEU A 100 2.99 -4.14 -9.12
N PHE A 101 1.77 -3.70 -9.41
CA PHE A 101 0.68 -4.56 -9.87
C PHE A 101 0.31 -4.31 -11.33
N ALA A 102 1.24 -3.79 -12.13
CA ALA A 102 1.04 -3.59 -13.56
C ALA A 102 0.81 -4.91 -14.29
N GLU A 103 1.48 -5.97 -13.84
CA GLU A 103 1.35 -7.30 -14.40
C GLU A 103 0.16 -8.03 -13.77
N GLN A 104 -0.63 -8.72 -14.59
CA GLN A 104 -1.74 -9.52 -14.10
C GLN A 104 -1.24 -10.67 -13.22
N PRO A 105 -2.00 -11.10 -12.19
CA PRO A 105 -1.57 -12.17 -11.28
C PRO A 105 -1.12 -13.44 -11.98
N LYS A 106 -1.81 -13.85 -13.06
CA LYS A 106 -1.43 -15.03 -13.85
C LYS A 106 -0.08 -14.88 -14.51
N ALA A 107 0.18 -13.73 -15.13
CA ALA A 107 1.45 -13.45 -15.80
C ALA A 107 2.60 -13.37 -14.81
N PHE A 108 2.38 -12.73 -13.67
CA PHE A 108 3.34 -12.64 -12.58
C PHE A 108 3.70 -14.04 -12.04
N ARG A 109 2.70 -14.89 -11.82
CA ARG A 109 2.89 -16.26 -11.36
C ARG A 109 3.71 -17.09 -12.34
N ARG A 110 3.42 -16.98 -13.64
CA ARG A 110 4.17 -17.67 -14.70
C ARG A 110 5.63 -17.25 -14.69
N ARG A 111 5.88 -15.97 -14.50
CA ARG A 111 7.26 -15.46 -14.44
C ARG A 111 8.00 -16.00 -13.22
N LEU A 112 7.35 -16.06 -12.06
CA LEU A 112 7.95 -16.63 -10.86
C LEU A 112 8.27 -18.12 -11.03
N GLU A 113 7.36 -18.89 -11.63
CA GLU A 113 7.58 -20.32 -11.92
C GLU A 113 8.76 -20.51 -12.88
N ALA A 114 8.86 -19.70 -13.91
CA ALA A 114 9.98 -19.76 -14.85
C ALA A 114 11.32 -19.44 -14.18
N LEU A 115 11.34 -18.46 -13.28
CA LEU A 115 12.54 -18.12 -12.50
C LEU A 115 12.92 -19.24 -11.56
N TRP A 116 11.94 -19.86 -10.92
CA TRP A 116 12.16 -20.99 -10.02
C TRP A 116 12.78 -22.18 -10.77
N ASP A 117 12.21 -22.54 -11.92
CA ASP A 117 12.70 -23.65 -12.74
C ASP A 117 14.15 -23.43 -13.20
N ARG A 118 14.51 -22.19 -13.55
CA ARG A 118 15.88 -21.85 -13.93
C ARG A 118 16.86 -21.80 -12.75
N GLY A 119 16.36 -21.50 -11.56
CA GLY A 119 17.16 -21.41 -10.34
C GLY A 119 17.55 -22.77 -9.77
N GLN A 120 16.93 -23.84 -10.26
CA GLN A 120 17.24 -25.23 -9.87
C GLN A 120 18.25 -25.89 -10.87
#